data_2e3c3f49e0bee40118902a2e3f727af0
#
_entry.id   2e3c3f49e0bee40118902a2e3f727af0
#
_cell.length_a   1.000
_cell.length_b   1.000
_cell.length_c   1.000
_cell.angle_alpha   90.00
_cell.angle_beta   90.00
_cell.angle_gamma   90.00
#
_symmetry.space_group_name_H-M   'P 1'
#
loop_
_entity.id
_entity.type
_entity.pdbx_description
1 polymer ?
#
loop_
_entity_poly.entity_id
_entity_poly.type
_entity_poly.pdbx_seq_one_letter_code
_entity_poly.pdbx_strand_id
1 'polypeptide(L)'
;MVSTLIVRPAASGDLSDMVDLLVQLGYPARREALGGVLDALLGDPRHAVLVAEHPGDGVVAMIALSSRPVLRLQGWLGTIEELVVKRGMRDRGIGDRMVQHAKGLATERGWTRLETAVSRTRESNRRGFFLSRGFAPDERVTYRWGMLEGRQQALSVREPRSEMV
;
A
#
# COMPACT_ATOMS: atom_id res chain seq x y z
N MET A 1 -9.43 -20.32 -21.41
CA MET A 1 -8.09 -19.69 -21.45
C MET A 1 -7.92 -18.89 -20.16
N VAL A 2 -6.91 -19.23 -19.38
CA VAL A 2 -6.58 -18.46 -18.18
C VAL A 2 -6.00 -17.14 -18.65
N SER A 3 -6.76 -16.05 -18.52
CA SER A 3 -6.31 -14.72 -18.86
C SER A 3 -5.08 -14.39 -17.99
N THR A 4 -3.92 -14.24 -18.64
CA THR A 4 -2.64 -14.14 -17.93
C THR A 4 -2.51 -12.72 -17.37
N LEU A 5 -2.72 -12.58 -16.06
CA LEU A 5 -2.43 -11.36 -15.34
C LEU A 5 -0.93 -11.06 -15.41
N ILE A 6 -0.55 -9.87 -15.84
CA ILE A 6 0.84 -9.43 -15.92
C ILE A 6 1.08 -8.43 -14.77
N VAL A 7 2.11 -8.68 -13.95
CA VAL A 7 2.59 -7.72 -12.96
C VAL A 7 3.85 -7.06 -13.51
N ARG A 8 3.85 -5.73 -13.59
CA ARG A 8 4.92 -4.92 -14.15
C ARG A 8 5.11 -3.62 -13.36
N PRO A 9 6.26 -2.93 -13.50
CA PRO A 9 6.39 -1.55 -13.02
C PRO A 9 5.30 -0.66 -13.62
N ALA A 10 4.82 0.28 -12.80
CA ALA A 10 3.89 1.31 -13.25
C ALA A 10 4.59 2.28 -14.20
N ALA A 11 3.83 2.89 -15.08
CA ALA A 11 4.27 3.95 -15.97
C ALA A 11 3.29 5.14 -15.89
N SER A 12 3.71 6.31 -16.36
CA SER A 12 2.85 7.52 -16.35
C SER A 12 1.53 7.31 -17.11
N GLY A 13 1.50 6.38 -18.09
CA GLY A 13 0.29 6.00 -18.81
C GLY A 13 -0.77 5.31 -17.97
N ASP A 14 -0.40 4.72 -16.82
CA ASP A 14 -1.32 4.02 -15.92
C ASP A 14 -2.09 4.97 -14.99
N LEU A 15 -1.76 6.26 -15.01
CA LEU A 15 -2.26 7.26 -14.06
C LEU A 15 -3.78 7.28 -13.93
N SER A 16 -4.50 7.13 -15.03
CA SER A 16 -5.98 7.14 -15.02
C SER A 16 -6.55 5.99 -14.21
N ASP A 17 -6.07 4.78 -14.45
CA ASP A 17 -6.51 3.58 -13.74
C ASP A 17 -6.10 3.65 -12.26
N MET A 18 -4.93 4.22 -11.96
CA MET A 18 -4.44 4.41 -10.59
C MET A 18 -5.30 5.40 -9.79
N VAL A 19 -5.77 6.48 -10.43
CA VAL A 19 -6.74 7.41 -9.81
C VAL A 19 -8.01 6.64 -9.42
N ASP A 20 -8.57 5.86 -10.32
CA ASP A 20 -9.79 5.08 -10.07
C ASP A 20 -9.58 4.06 -8.94
N LEU A 21 -8.44 3.40 -8.91
CA LEU A 21 -8.10 2.45 -7.84
C LEU A 21 -7.99 3.14 -6.47
N LEU A 22 -7.36 4.32 -6.39
CA LEU A 22 -7.26 5.08 -5.13
C LEU A 22 -8.61 5.57 -4.64
N VAL A 23 -9.49 6.01 -5.53
CA VAL A 23 -10.87 6.38 -5.19
C VAL A 23 -11.61 5.17 -4.62
N GLN A 24 -11.45 3.97 -5.20
CA GLN A 24 -12.01 2.73 -4.66
C GLN A 24 -11.42 2.35 -3.30
N LEU A 25 -10.19 2.75 -3.01
CA LEU A 25 -9.54 2.57 -1.71
C LEU A 25 -10.11 3.52 -0.64
N GLY A 26 -10.84 4.56 -1.06
CA GLY A 26 -11.47 5.54 -0.19
C GLY A 26 -10.68 6.86 -0.06
N TYR A 27 -9.69 7.07 -0.92
CA TYR A 27 -8.93 8.31 -0.97
C TYR A 27 -9.37 9.15 -2.17
N PRO A 28 -9.76 10.42 -1.98
CA PRO A 28 -9.98 11.31 -3.09
C PRO A 28 -8.65 11.54 -3.81
N ALA A 29 -8.60 11.19 -5.09
CA ALA A 29 -7.41 11.34 -5.90
C ALA A 29 -7.67 12.36 -7.02
N ARG A 30 -6.81 13.38 -7.10
CA ARG A 30 -6.79 14.34 -8.21
C ARG A 30 -5.69 13.95 -9.17
N ARG A 31 -6.03 13.80 -10.45
CA ARG A 31 -5.12 13.33 -11.49
C ARG A 31 -3.80 14.10 -11.54
N GLU A 32 -3.85 15.43 -11.53
CA GLU A 32 -2.65 16.28 -11.62
C GLU A 32 -1.73 16.10 -10.40
N ALA A 33 -2.31 16.10 -9.19
CA ALA A 33 -1.55 15.90 -7.97
C ALA A 33 -0.93 14.51 -7.91
N LEU A 34 -1.68 13.48 -8.31
CA LEU A 34 -1.19 12.11 -8.34
C LEU A 34 -0.09 11.93 -9.39
N GLY A 35 -0.21 12.59 -10.56
CA GLY A 35 0.81 12.54 -11.60
C GLY A 35 2.18 13.00 -11.11
N GLY A 36 2.24 14.15 -10.44
CA GLY A 36 3.49 14.66 -9.87
C GLY A 36 4.08 13.73 -8.78
N VAL A 37 3.24 13.10 -7.97
CA VAL A 37 3.69 12.12 -6.97
C VAL A 37 4.19 10.85 -7.68
N LEU A 38 3.48 10.34 -8.66
CA LEU A 38 3.89 9.16 -9.42
C LEU A 38 5.25 9.36 -10.09
N ASP A 39 5.45 10.48 -10.76
CA ASP A 39 6.73 10.81 -11.42
C ASP A 39 7.88 10.85 -10.40
N ALA A 40 7.65 11.43 -9.22
CA ALA A 40 8.65 11.45 -8.15
C ALA A 40 8.96 10.04 -7.63
N LEU A 41 7.95 9.17 -7.48
CA LEU A 41 8.15 7.79 -7.03
C LEU A 41 8.89 6.95 -8.09
N LEU A 42 8.56 7.11 -9.37
CA LEU A 42 9.21 6.38 -10.45
C LEU A 42 10.67 6.81 -10.66
N GLY A 43 11.02 8.04 -10.30
CA GLY A 43 12.37 8.59 -10.36
C GLY A 43 13.27 8.24 -9.17
N ASP A 44 12.75 7.64 -8.11
CA ASP A 44 13.50 7.36 -6.88
C ASP A 44 13.64 5.83 -6.66
N PRO A 45 14.86 5.27 -6.69
CA PRO A 45 15.10 3.84 -6.53
C PRO A 45 14.68 3.29 -5.16
N ARG A 46 14.43 4.14 -4.17
CA ARG A 46 13.90 3.73 -2.86
C ARG A 46 12.42 3.37 -2.90
N HIS A 47 11.75 3.68 -4.00
CA HIS A 47 10.35 3.36 -4.22
C HIS A 47 10.18 2.29 -5.29
N ALA A 48 9.04 1.64 -5.28
CA ALA A 48 8.59 0.77 -6.36
C ALA A 48 7.07 0.84 -6.44
N VAL A 49 6.56 1.12 -7.63
CA VAL A 49 5.13 1.05 -7.90
C VAL A 49 4.91 -0.01 -8.95
N LEU A 50 4.17 -1.05 -8.60
CA LEU A 50 3.81 -2.13 -9.52
C LEU A 50 2.32 -2.11 -9.79
N VAL A 51 1.96 -2.45 -11.01
CA VAL A 51 0.57 -2.64 -11.43
C VAL A 51 0.35 -4.06 -11.91
N ALA A 52 -0.87 -4.56 -11.72
CA ALA A 52 -1.33 -5.79 -12.33
C ALA A 52 -2.26 -5.45 -13.49
N GLU A 53 -1.89 -5.86 -14.68
CA GLU A 53 -2.65 -5.66 -15.92
C GLU A 53 -3.34 -6.95 -16.32
N HIS A 54 -4.62 -6.84 -16.62
CA HIS A 54 -5.44 -7.93 -17.10
C HIS A 54 -5.86 -7.67 -18.56
N PRO A 55 -5.68 -8.63 -19.46
CA PRO A 55 -6.14 -8.47 -20.84
C PRO A 55 -7.63 -8.13 -20.91
N GLY A 56 -7.97 -7.01 -21.52
CA GLY A 56 -9.34 -6.52 -21.68
C GLY A 56 -9.87 -5.63 -20.55
N ASP A 57 -9.27 -5.65 -19.35
CA ASP A 57 -9.71 -4.83 -18.21
C ASP A 57 -8.72 -3.71 -17.83
N GLY A 58 -7.53 -3.69 -18.46
CA GLY A 58 -6.48 -2.73 -18.14
C GLY A 58 -5.83 -3.00 -16.79
N VAL A 59 -5.40 -1.95 -16.10
CA VAL A 59 -4.82 -2.07 -14.75
C VAL A 59 -5.91 -2.37 -13.72
N VAL A 60 -5.80 -3.51 -13.09
CA VAL A 60 -6.80 -4.04 -12.13
C VAL A 60 -6.31 -4.06 -10.69
N ALA A 61 -5.03 -3.83 -10.47
CA ALA A 61 -4.47 -3.69 -9.12
C ALA A 61 -3.19 -2.86 -9.17
N MET A 62 -2.85 -2.27 -8.03
CA MET A 62 -1.55 -1.63 -7.81
C MET A 62 -1.04 -1.90 -6.40
N ILE A 63 0.29 -1.87 -6.26
CA ILE A 63 0.99 -1.84 -4.99
C ILE A 63 2.09 -0.79 -5.06
N ALA A 64 2.17 0.05 -4.03
CA ALA A 64 3.24 1.02 -3.86
C ALA A 64 4.11 0.64 -2.67
N LEU A 65 5.40 0.70 -2.86
CA LEU A 65 6.42 0.32 -1.89
C LEU A 65 7.40 1.47 -1.69
N SER A 66 7.81 1.68 -0.46
CA SER A 66 8.94 2.55 -0.12
C SER A 66 9.98 1.80 0.68
N SER A 67 11.21 2.30 0.72
CA SER A 67 12.26 1.76 1.58
C SER A 67 13.12 2.86 2.19
N ARG A 68 13.60 2.62 3.40
CA ARG A 68 14.48 3.54 4.13
C ARG A 68 15.40 2.81 5.09
N PRO A 69 16.61 3.33 5.37
CA PRO A 69 17.44 2.80 6.43
C PRO A 69 16.83 3.11 7.80
N VAL A 70 16.97 2.19 8.73
CA VAL A 70 16.44 2.33 10.09
C VAL A 70 17.47 1.86 11.12
N LEU A 71 17.89 2.76 12.01
CA LEU A 71 18.96 2.50 12.97
C LEU A 71 18.68 1.28 13.85
N ARG A 72 17.48 1.17 14.43
CA ARG A 72 17.13 0.03 15.30
C ARG A 72 17.13 -1.32 14.58
N LEU A 73 16.96 -1.34 13.26
CA LEU A 73 17.01 -2.56 12.46
C LEU A 73 18.42 -2.85 11.95
N GLN A 74 19.33 -1.87 12.06
CA GLN A 74 20.66 -1.92 11.46
C GLN A 74 20.61 -2.32 9.98
N GLY A 75 19.57 -1.85 9.28
CA GLY A 75 19.28 -2.24 7.92
C GLY A 75 18.10 -1.49 7.31
N TRP A 76 17.58 -2.02 6.23
CA TRP A 76 16.53 -1.39 5.45
C TRP A 76 15.13 -1.89 5.84
N LEU A 77 14.24 -0.94 6.03
CA LEU A 77 12.82 -1.19 6.19
C LEU A 77 12.11 -0.91 4.88
N GLY A 78 11.48 -1.92 4.31
CA GLY A 78 10.49 -1.76 3.24
C GLY A 78 9.09 -1.58 3.82
N THR A 79 8.28 -0.76 3.17
CA THR A 79 6.88 -0.53 3.56
C THR A 79 5.98 -0.69 2.36
N ILE A 80 4.92 -1.47 2.49
CA ILE A 80 3.79 -1.45 1.55
C ILE A 80 2.92 -0.25 1.95
N GLU A 81 2.95 0.80 1.14
CA GLU A 81 2.21 2.04 1.39
C GLU A 81 0.74 1.88 0.97
N GLU A 82 0.51 1.38 -0.23
CA GLU A 82 -0.80 1.09 -0.79
C GLU A 82 -0.83 -0.30 -1.41
N LEU A 83 -1.95 -0.98 -1.24
CA LEU A 83 -2.33 -2.17 -2.00
C LEU A 83 -3.81 -2.09 -2.30
N VAL A 84 -4.16 -2.05 -3.55
CA VAL A 84 -5.56 -2.01 -3.99
C VAL A 84 -5.79 -2.93 -5.16
N VAL A 85 -6.91 -3.64 -5.11
CA VAL A 85 -7.46 -4.46 -6.21
C VAL A 85 -8.83 -3.92 -6.58
N LYS A 86 -9.06 -3.73 -7.88
CA LYS A 86 -10.34 -3.29 -8.47
C LYS A 86 -11.49 -4.14 -7.91
N ARG A 87 -12.59 -3.50 -7.50
CA ARG A 87 -13.69 -4.19 -6.79
C ARG A 87 -14.17 -5.46 -7.47
N GLY A 88 -14.44 -5.40 -8.76
CA GLY A 88 -14.91 -6.55 -9.55
C GLY A 88 -13.86 -7.66 -9.78
N MET A 89 -12.62 -7.43 -9.38
CA MET A 89 -11.50 -8.36 -9.57
C MET A 89 -10.95 -8.92 -8.25
N ARG A 90 -11.58 -8.59 -7.12
CA ARG A 90 -11.20 -9.12 -5.81
C ARG A 90 -11.50 -10.61 -5.69
N ASP A 91 -10.89 -11.23 -4.68
CA ASP A 91 -11.07 -12.65 -4.34
C ASP A 91 -10.66 -13.63 -5.47
N ARG A 92 -9.82 -13.16 -6.40
CA ARG A 92 -9.24 -13.94 -7.52
C ARG A 92 -7.72 -14.15 -7.36
N GLY A 93 -7.17 -13.99 -6.16
CA GLY A 93 -5.75 -14.17 -5.89
C GLY A 93 -4.84 -13.03 -6.37
N ILE A 94 -5.39 -11.94 -6.95
CA ILE A 94 -4.60 -10.82 -7.47
C ILE A 94 -3.83 -10.13 -6.34
N GLY A 95 -4.48 -9.82 -5.23
CA GLY A 95 -3.83 -9.22 -4.06
C GLY A 95 -2.71 -10.08 -3.49
N ASP A 96 -2.90 -11.40 -3.48
CA ASP A 96 -1.88 -12.35 -3.08
C ASP A 96 -0.65 -12.28 -3.99
N ARG A 97 -0.87 -12.29 -5.30
CA ARG A 97 0.19 -12.16 -6.29
C ARG A 97 0.97 -10.85 -6.13
N MET A 98 0.30 -9.72 -5.87
CA MET A 98 0.94 -8.44 -5.61
C MET A 98 1.83 -8.49 -4.36
N VAL A 99 1.36 -9.11 -3.26
CA VAL A 99 2.15 -9.29 -2.04
C VAL A 99 3.36 -10.20 -2.28
N GLN A 100 3.24 -11.25 -3.08
CA GLN A 100 4.38 -12.10 -3.43
C GLN A 100 5.46 -11.33 -4.21
N HIS A 101 5.06 -10.46 -5.14
CA HIS A 101 6.02 -9.57 -5.83
C HIS A 101 6.70 -8.60 -4.84
N ALA A 102 5.97 -8.04 -3.88
CA ALA A 102 6.55 -7.17 -2.85
C ALA A 102 7.58 -7.92 -1.98
N LYS A 103 7.28 -9.15 -1.58
CA LYS A 103 8.22 -10.02 -0.84
C LYS A 103 9.45 -10.38 -1.65
N GLY A 104 9.26 -10.71 -2.93
CA GLY A 104 10.36 -10.96 -3.87
C GLY A 104 11.30 -9.76 -3.97
N LEU A 105 10.74 -8.57 -4.16
CA LEU A 105 11.50 -7.33 -4.23
C LEU A 105 12.23 -7.03 -2.91
N ALA A 106 11.58 -7.27 -1.77
CA ALA A 106 12.20 -7.11 -0.45
C ALA A 106 13.43 -8.01 -0.28
N THR A 107 13.32 -9.26 -0.72
CA THR A 107 14.43 -10.22 -0.70
C THR A 107 15.54 -9.81 -1.65
N GLU A 108 15.22 -9.46 -2.89
CA GLU A 108 16.17 -9.03 -3.92
C GLU A 108 16.96 -7.79 -3.48
N ARG A 109 16.28 -6.82 -2.85
CA ARG A 109 16.90 -5.59 -2.36
C ARG A 109 17.55 -5.71 -0.98
N GLY A 110 17.50 -6.90 -0.36
CA GLY A 110 18.09 -7.16 0.95
C GLY A 110 17.45 -6.36 2.09
N TRP A 111 16.13 -6.11 2.04
CA TRP A 111 15.45 -5.44 3.14
C TRP A 111 15.39 -6.34 4.37
N THR A 112 15.75 -5.77 5.50
CA THR A 112 15.73 -6.47 6.80
C THR A 112 14.31 -6.79 7.24
N ARG A 113 13.33 -5.95 6.84
CA ARG A 113 11.93 -6.09 7.20
C ARG A 113 11.04 -5.48 6.11
N LEU A 114 9.87 -6.08 5.90
CA LEU A 114 8.76 -5.54 5.11
C LEU A 114 7.56 -5.36 6.03
N GLU A 115 7.00 -4.16 6.08
CA GLU A 115 5.86 -3.80 6.91
C GLU A 115 4.72 -3.23 6.07
N THR A 116 3.54 -3.20 6.66
CA THR A 116 2.39 -2.44 6.14
C THR A 116 1.55 -1.93 7.29
N ALA A 117 1.00 -0.73 7.14
CA ALA A 117 0.01 -0.18 8.05
C ALA A 117 -1.37 -0.23 7.41
N VAL A 118 -2.32 -0.87 8.05
CA VAL A 118 -3.69 -1.01 7.55
C VAL A 118 -4.70 -0.46 8.56
N SER A 119 -5.75 0.17 8.05
CA SER A 119 -6.85 0.60 8.94
C SER A 119 -7.50 -0.61 9.61
N ARG A 120 -7.70 -0.54 10.92
CA ARG A 120 -8.39 -1.58 11.70
C ARG A 120 -9.81 -1.85 11.20
N THR A 121 -10.46 -0.85 10.62
CA THR A 121 -11.84 -0.95 10.13
C THR A 121 -11.94 -1.49 8.71
N ARG A 122 -10.82 -1.62 7.99
CA ARG A 122 -10.84 -2.11 6.61
C ARG A 122 -11.22 -3.59 6.57
N GLU A 123 -12.10 -3.95 5.65
CA GLU A 123 -12.60 -5.32 5.51
C GLU A 123 -11.50 -6.35 5.26
N SER A 124 -10.50 -6.02 4.44
CA SER A 124 -9.34 -6.89 4.21
C SER A 124 -8.55 -7.18 5.48
N ASN A 125 -8.42 -6.21 6.38
CA ASN A 125 -7.78 -6.40 7.68
C ASN A 125 -8.64 -7.28 8.60
N ARG A 126 -9.95 -7.06 8.64
CA ARG A 126 -10.89 -7.90 9.40
C ARG A 126 -10.83 -9.36 8.97
N ARG A 127 -10.62 -9.62 7.68
CA ARG A 127 -10.45 -10.99 7.12
C ARG A 127 -9.05 -11.55 7.28
N GLY A 128 -8.13 -10.85 7.93
CA GLY A 128 -6.77 -11.32 8.17
C GLY A 128 -5.93 -11.48 6.89
N PHE A 129 -6.13 -10.62 5.91
CA PHE A 129 -5.46 -10.70 4.60
C PHE A 129 -3.94 -10.81 4.71
N PHE A 130 -3.30 -9.97 5.51
CA PHE A 130 -1.84 -10.00 5.67
C PHE A 130 -1.39 -11.14 6.60
N LEU A 131 -2.17 -11.48 7.63
CA LEU A 131 -1.86 -12.60 8.54
C LEU A 131 -1.77 -13.92 7.78
N SER A 132 -2.73 -14.20 6.90
CA SER A 132 -2.73 -15.42 6.08
C SER A 132 -1.58 -15.48 5.07
N ARG A 133 -0.85 -14.38 4.88
CA ARG A 133 0.33 -14.25 4.02
C ARG A 133 1.64 -14.16 4.79
N GLY A 134 1.61 -14.54 6.08
CA GLY A 134 2.79 -14.64 6.93
C GLY A 134 3.29 -13.32 7.51
N PHE A 135 2.47 -12.25 7.49
CA PHE A 135 2.76 -11.07 8.27
C PHE A 135 2.30 -11.29 9.71
N ALA A 136 3.11 -10.88 10.67
CA ALA A 136 2.75 -10.86 12.07
C ALA A 136 2.22 -9.47 12.48
N PRO A 137 1.27 -9.38 13.43
CA PRO A 137 0.85 -8.09 13.96
C PRO A 137 2.00 -7.41 14.70
N ASP A 138 2.02 -6.08 14.67
CA ASP A 138 2.98 -5.26 15.40
C ASP A 138 2.23 -4.43 16.45
N GLU A 139 2.81 -4.31 17.62
CA GLU A 139 2.25 -3.55 18.74
C GLU A 139 2.50 -2.04 18.63
N ARG A 140 3.30 -1.61 17.67
CA ARG A 140 3.65 -0.20 17.48
C ARG A 140 2.44 0.64 17.10
N VAL A 141 2.33 1.78 17.77
CA VAL A 141 1.29 2.78 17.49
C VAL A 141 1.89 3.89 16.66
N THR A 142 1.15 4.31 15.65
CA THR A 142 1.52 5.48 14.82
C THR A 142 0.81 6.71 15.35
N TYR A 143 1.58 7.72 15.71
CA TYR A 143 1.08 9.05 16.02
C TYR A 143 1.23 9.95 14.80
N ARG A 144 0.22 10.77 14.55
CA ARG A 144 0.17 11.66 13.39
C ARG A 144 0.10 13.11 13.84
N TRP A 145 0.99 13.91 13.29
CA TRP A 145 0.91 15.36 13.32
C TRP A 145 0.95 15.86 11.88
N GLY A 146 0.13 16.84 11.52
CA GLY A 146 0.11 17.36 10.17
C GLY A 146 -0.67 18.66 10.06
N MET A 147 -0.24 19.53 9.16
CA MET A 147 -0.98 20.72 8.76
C MET A 147 -1.88 20.34 7.58
N LEU A 148 -3.17 20.13 7.87
CA LEU A 148 -4.20 20.04 6.84
C LEU A 148 -4.83 21.40 6.73
N GLU A 149 -4.56 22.12 5.65
CA GLU A 149 -5.34 23.31 5.32
C GLU A 149 -6.82 22.93 5.18
N GLY A 150 -7.64 23.45 6.07
CA GLY A 150 -9.09 23.54 5.94
C GLY A 150 -9.98 22.45 6.50
N ARG A 151 -9.50 21.46 7.25
CA ARG A 151 -10.35 20.57 8.08
C ARG A 151 -9.68 20.22 9.40
N GLN A 152 -10.06 20.94 10.44
CA GLN A 152 -9.97 20.44 11.81
C GLN A 152 -10.95 19.25 11.94
N GLN A 153 -10.50 18.05 11.61
CA GLN A 153 -11.12 16.89 12.21
C GLN A 153 -10.61 16.84 13.65
N ALA A 154 -11.49 17.19 14.56
CA ALA A 154 -11.28 16.95 15.98
C ALA A 154 -10.91 15.47 16.15
N LEU A 155 -9.65 15.21 16.41
CA LEU A 155 -9.18 13.92 16.89
C LEU A 155 -9.78 13.79 18.29
N SER A 156 -10.86 13.04 18.43
CA SER A 156 -11.28 12.56 19.73
C SER A 156 -10.21 11.58 20.22
N VAL A 157 -9.24 12.13 20.92
CA VAL A 157 -8.31 11.36 21.73
C VAL A 157 -9.16 10.75 22.85
N ARG A 158 -9.57 9.50 22.69
CA ARG A 158 -9.97 8.72 23.85
C ARG A 158 -8.66 8.43 24.58
N GLU A 159 -8.47 9.14 25.69
CA GLU A 159 -7.42 8.83 26.63
C GLU A 159 -7.50 7.35 27.01
N PRO A 160 -6.39 6.61 27.02
CA PRO A 160 -6.39 5.30 27.63
C PRO A 160 -6.78 5.47 29.10
N ARG A 161 -7.84 4.80 29.52
CA ARG A 161 -8.17 4.71 30.95
C ARG A 161 -6.93 4.18 31.66
N SER A 162 -6.39 4.98 32.53
CA SER A 162 -5.40 4.55 33.49
C SER A 162 -6.08 3.56 34.43
N GLU A 163 -5.91 2.27 34.17
CA GLU A 163 -6.08 1.29 35.23
C GLU A 163 -4.79 1.28 36.03
N MET A 164 -4.87 2.02 37.14
CA MET A 164 -3.99 1.76 38.27
C MET A 164 -4.36 0.40 38.86
N VAL A 165 -3.42 -0.49 38.95
CA VAL A 165 -2.95 -1.18 40.15
C VAL A 165 -1.59 -1.78 39.89
#